data_3a3104f126400c91863dc6d05f9264b5
#
_entry.id   3a3104f126400c91863dc6d05f9264b5
#
_cell.length_a   1.000
_cell.length_b   1.000
_cell.length_c   1.000
_cell.angle_alpha   90.00
_cell.angle_beta   90.00
_cell.angle_gamma   90.00
#
_symmetry.space_group_name_H-M   'P 1'
#
loop_
_entity.id
_entity.type
_entity.pdbx_description
1 polymer ?
#
loop_
_entity_poly.entity_id
_entity_poly.type
_entity_poly.pdbx_seq_one_letter_code
_entity_poly.pdbx_strand_id
1 'polypeptide(L)'
;VAGKHLLLTAASSSCASLLGQWALAMGARSVSGIIRSPQHIPRLQQYGVYPLLEGDRALIEQVSQYSDLVFDAVGGELADFLLSVLPQSSTLVSYGLLSGKPLTQTRGSASVRKFHLREALPTLSVDAWQAAFTAIWRQLSTTAEPAAQVIKLRDWHEAIAAAGQPGRSGKILLDFTAG
;
A
#
# COMPACT_ATOMS: atom_id res chain seq x y z
N VAL A 1 -6.42 13.25 -5.27
CA VAL A 1 -5.94 13.02 -3.88
C VAL A 1 -5.67 14.34 -3.15
N ALA A 2 -5.48 15.47 -3.88
CA ALA A 2 -5.21 16.76 -3.26
C ALA A 2 -6.31 17.15 -2.24
N GLY A 3 -5.89 17.59 -1.04
CA GLY A 3 -6.76 17.95 0.06
C GLY A 3 -7.48 16.81 0.76
N LYS A 4 -7.26 15.55 0.35
CA LYS A 4 -7.92 14.36 0.88
C LYS A 4 -7.15 13.69 2.02
N HIS A 5 -7.88 13.07 2.93
CA HIS A 5 -7.35 12.19 3.95
C HIS A 5 -7.33 10.74 3.43
N LEU A 6 -6.16 10.12 3.42
CA LEU A 6 -5.97 8.77 2.91
C LEU A 6 -5.68 7.78 4.04
N LEU A 7 -6.20 6.57 3.88
CA LEU A 7 -5.90 5.43 4.76
C LEU A 7 -5.39 4.26 3.91
N LEU A 8 -4.25 3.68 4.29
CA LEU A 8 -3.61 2.58 3.57
C LEU A 8 -3.59 1.33 4.44
N THR A 9 -3.97 0.18 3.89
CA THR A 9 -3.71 -1.11 4.54
C THR A 9 -2.36 -1.66 4.09
N ALA A 10 -1.78 -2.57 4.86
CA ALA A 10 -0.42 -3.12 4.63
C ALA A 10 0.62 -2.03 4.34
N ALA A 11 0.59 -0.93 5.11
CA ALA A 11 1.35 0.29 4.83
C ALA A 11 2.88 0.11 4.88
N SER A 12 3.38 -0.97 5.48
CA SER A 12 4.80 -1.34 5.44
C SER A 12 5.23 -2.01 4.13
N SER A 13 4.30 -2.36 3.23
CA SER A 13 4.63 -2.91 1.93
C SER A 13 5.25 -1.85 1.01
N SER A 14 6.10 -2.28 0.07
CA SER A 14 6.72 -1.35 -0.89
C SER A 14 5.69 -0.57 -1.70
N CYS A 15 4.60 -1.22 -2.12
CA CYS A 15 3.55 -0.58 -2.90
C CYS A 15 2.84 0.52 -2.10
N ALA A 16 2.40 0.21 -0.88
CA ALA A 16 1.72 1.19 -0.02
C ALA A 16 2.67 2.31 0.44
N SER A 17 3.95 2.01 0.67
CA SER A 17 4.96 3.02 0.99
C SER A 17 5.15 4.04 -0.13
N LEU A 18 5.22 3.58 -1.39
CA LEU A 18 5.28 4.47 -2.56
C LEU A 18 3.99 5.27 -2.70
N LEU A 19 2.84 4.59 -2.59
CA LEU A 19 1.53 5.24 -2.69
C LEU A 19 1.38 6.36 -1.66
N GLY A 20 1.78 6.12 -0.41
CA GLY A 20 1.72 7.12 0.66
C GLY A 20 2.57 8.35 0.37
N GLN A 21 3.83 8.16 -0.04
CA GLN A 21 4.74 9.25 -0.40
C GLN A 21 4.22 10.04 -1.60
N TRP A 22 3.75 9.35 -2.64
CA TRP A 22 3.20 10.01 -3.84
C TRP A 22 1.91 10.76 -3.55
N ALA A 23 1.04 10.21 -2.70
CA ALA A 23 -0.18 10.90 -2.29
C ALA A 23 0.12 12.23 -1.57
N LEU A 24 1.10 12.23 -0.66
CA LEU A 24 1.56 13.45 0.02
C LEU A 24 2.17 14.44 -0.97
N ALA A 25 3.03 13.99 -1.88
CA ALA A 25 3.61 14.82 -2.93
C ALA A 25 2.55 15.42 -3.88
N MET A 26 1.44 14.72 -4.08
CA MET A 26 0.28 15.17 -4.87
C MET A 26 -0.70 16.05 -4.05
N GLY A 27 -0.34 16.44 -2.83
CA GLY A 27 -1.12 17.35 -2.01
C GLY A 27 -2.21 16.69 -1.16
N ALA A 28 -2.11 15.38 -0.86
CA ALA A 28 -2.96 14.78 0.15
C ALA A 28 -2.82 15.53 1.49
N ARG A 29 -3.93 15.74 2.18
CA ARG A 29 -3.93 16.46 3.46
C ARG A 29 -3.29 15.65 4.58
N SER A 30 -3.50 14.35 4.58
CA SER A 30 -2.83 13.39 5.44
C SER A 30 -2.87 11.99 4.85
N VAL A 31 -1.91 11.17 5.26
CA VAL A 31 -1.89 9.74 4.96
C VAL A 31 -1.68 8.99 6.25
N SER A 32 -2.58 8.06 6.56
CA SER A 32 -2.47 7.12 7.68
C SER A 32 -2.22 5.71 7.14
N GLY A 33 -1.44 4.91 7.85
CA GLY A 33 -1.05 3.59 7.37
C GLY A 33 -1.21 2.50 8.43
N ILE A 34 -2.03 1.47 8.14
CA ILE A 34 -2.23 0.32 9.02
C ILE A 34 -1.10 -0.67 8.83
N ILE A 35 -0.45 -1.05 9.93
CA ILE A 35 0.67 -2.00 10.00
C ILE A 35 0.43 -3.04 11.10
N ARG A 36 0.96 -4.25 10.91
CA ARG A 36 0.86 -5.34 11.90
C ARG A 36 1.92 -5.25 12.99
N SER A 37 3.11 -4.77 12.66
CA SER A 37 4.25 -4.75 13.59
C SER A 37 4.74 -3.34 13.86
N PRO A 38 4.96 -2.97 15.16
CA PRO A 38 5.44 -1.65 15.54
C PRO A 38 6.85 -1.32 15.00
N GLN A 39 7.64 -2.32 14.62
CA GLN A 39 8.98 -2.11 14.03
C GLN A 39 8.96 -1.23 12.77
N HIS A 40 7.82 -1.11 12.10
CA HIS A 40 7.67 -0.30 10.89
C HIS A 40 7.30 1.17 11.17
N ILE A 41 6.98 1.52 12.42
CA ILE A 41 6.57 2.88 12.82
C ILE A 41 7.59 3.94 12.39
N PRO A 42 8.89 3.82 12.72
CA PRO A 42 9.86 4.86 12.39
C PRO A 42 9.94 5.14 10.89
N ARG A 43 9.82 4.10 10.08
CA ARG A 43 9.88 4.23 8.63
C ARG A 43 8.65 4.93 8.05
N LEU A 44 7.43 4.60 8.54
CA LEU A 44 6.22 5.29 8.11
C LEU A 44 6.30 6.77 8.46
N GLN A 45 6.73 7.09 9.68
CA GLN A 45 6.90 8.47 10.14
C GLN A 45 7.92 9.25 9.29
N GLN A 46 9.03 8.61 8.91
CA GLN A 46 10.02 9.19 8.00
C GLN A 46 9.39 9.57 6.64
N TYR A 47 8.39 8.82 6.18
CA TYR A 47 7.67 9.09 4.93
C TYR A 47 6.48 10.05 5.11
N GLY A 48 6.29 10.61 6.32
CA GLY A 48 5.15 11.48 6.63
C GLY A 48 3.81 10.72 6.77
N VAL A 49 3.85 9.40 6.87
CA VAL A 49 2.66 8.56 7.03
C VAL A 49 2.41 8.30 8.51
N TYR A 50 1.20 8.58 9.00
CA TYR A 50 0.81 8.32 10.38
C TYR A 50 0.57 6.83 10.60
N PRO A 51 1.33 6.16 11.49
CA PRO A 51 1.24 4.73 11.68
C PRO A 51 0.07 4.35 12.59
N LEU A 52 -0.69 3.32 12.20
CA LEU A 52 -1.75 2.70 12.97
C LEU A 52 -1.44 1.22 13.14
N LEU A 53 -1.47 0.72 14.37
CA LEU A 53 -1.34 -0.72 14.61
C LEU A 53 -2.66 -1.41 14.32
N GLU A 54 -2.64 -2.51 13.56
CA GLU A 54 -3.84 -3.26 13.15
C GLU A 54 -4.66 -3.75 14.36
N GLY A 55 -4.00 -4.03 15.50
CA GLY A 55 -4.66 -4.42 16.74
C GLY A 55 -5.41 -3.29 17.45
N ASP A 56 -5.10 -2.02 17.16
CA ASP A 56 -5.80 -0.87 17.75
C ASP A 56 -7.02 -0.49 16.91
N ARG A 57 -8.06 -1.31 17.01
CA ARG A 57 -9.31 -1.13 16.26
C ARG A 57 -10.01 0.19 16.57
N ALA A 58 -9.93 0.65 17.82
CA ALA A 58 -10.57 1.91 18.22
C ALA A 58 -9.92 3.12 17.54
N LEU A 59 -8.60 3.16 17.47
CA LEU A 59 -7.89 4.24 16.78
C LEU A 59 -8.11 4.17 15.26
N ILE A 60 -8.13 2.96 14.68
CA ILE A 60 -8.42 2.79 13.25
C ILE A 60 -9.84 3.29 12.94
N GLU A 61 -10.84 2.95 13.75
CA GLU A 61 -12.20 3.44 13.58
C GLU A 61 -12.25 4.96 13.63
N GLN A 62 -11.62 5.57 14.64
CA GLN A 62 -11.57 7.03 14.78
C GLN A 62 -10.96 7.70 13.53
N VAL A 63 -9.84 7.19 13.01
CA VAL A 63 -9.17 7.73 11.82
C VAL A 63 -10.02 7.49 10.57
N SER A 64 -10.70 6.36 10.49
CA SER A 64 -11.56 6.00 9.35
C SER A 64 -12.72 6.99 9.16
N GLN A 65 -13.26 7.58 10.25
CA GLN A 65 -14.34 8.57 10.18
C GLN A 65 -13.97 9.84 9.40
N TYR A 66 -12.69 10.12 9.24
CA TYR A 66 -12.19 11.29 8.50
C TYR A 66 -11.54 10.91 7.17
N SER A 67 -11.49 9.61 6.84
CA SER A 67 -10.81 9.14 5.63
C SER A 67 -11.70 9.30 4.40
N ASP A 68 -11.23 10.02 3.40
CA ASP A 68 -11.91 10.18 2.11
C ASP A 68 -11.66 8.99 1.18
N LEU A 69 -10.40 8.49 1.19
CA LEU A 69 -9.95 7.41 0.32
C LEU A 69 -9.22 6.34 1.13
N VAL A 70 -9.61 5.10 0.96
CA VAL A 70 -8.94 3.95 1.54
C VAL A 70 -8.35 3.10 0.41
N PHE A 71 -7.05 2.80 0.48
CA PHE A 71 -6.41 1.88 -0.46
C PHE A 71 -6.12 0.58 0.26
N ASP A 72 -6.85 -0.46 -0.13
CA ASP A 72 -6.79 -1.76 0.52
C ASP A 72 -6.05 -2.80 -0.32
N ALA A 73 -4.95 -3.33 0.27
CA ALA A 73 -4.16 -4.42 -0.26
C ALA A 73 -4.45 -5.77 0.43
N VAL A 74 -5.22 -5.77 1.52
CA VAL A 74 -5.36 -6.93 2.41
C VAL A 74 -6.61 -7.75 2.11
N GLY A 75 -7.75 -7.09 1.95
CA GLY A 75 -9.03 -7.78 1.85
C GLY A 75 -9.50 -8.40 3.18
N GLY A 76 -10.49 -9.28 3.11
CA GLY A 76 -11.00 -10.06 4.24
C GLY A 76 -11.48 -9.21 5.42
N GLU A 77 -11.27 -9.70 6.63
CA GLU A 77 -11.81 -9.11 7.86
C GLU A 77 -11.39 -7.65 8.10
N LEU A 78 -10.17 -7.27 7.71
CA LEU A 78 -9.73 -5.89 7.86
C LEU A 78 -10.50 -4.95 6.93
N ALA A 79 -10.66 -5.34 5.67
CA ALA A 79 -11.40 -4.55 4.70
C ALA A 79 -12.90 -4.49 5.04
N ASP A 80 -13.49 -5.60 5.50
CA ASP A 80 -14.86 -5.65 5.96
C ASP A 80 -15.09 -4.74 7.19
N PHE A 81 -14.14 -4.75 8.14
CA PHE A 81 -14.17 -3.82 9.27
C PHE A 81 -14.10 -2.36 8.81
N LEU A 82 -13.16 -2.02 7.94
CA LEU A 82 -13.05 -0.66 7.42
C LEU A 82 -14.33 -0.20 6.74
N LEU A 83 -14.95 -1.05 5.91
CA LEU A 83 -16.23 -0.72 5.27
C LEU A 83 -17.36 -0.50 6.28
N SER A 84 -17.34 -1.17 7.41
CA SER A 84 -18.37 -1.00 8.43
C SER A 84 -18.31 0.35 9.15
N VAL A 85 -17.13 0.99 9.16
CA VAL A 85 -16.88 2.24 9.92
C VAL A 85 -16.63 3.46 9.03
N LEU A 86 -16.44 3.27 7.71
CA LEU A 86 -16.21 4.37 6.77
C LEU A 86 -17.46 5.20 6.52
N PRO A 87 -17.34 6.54 6.43
CA PRO A 87 -18.44 7.41 6.01
C PRO A 87 -18.95 7.10 4.60
N GLN A 88 -20.19 7.44 4.32
CA GLN A 88 -20.82 7.27 3.00
C GLN A 88 -20.07 8.02 1.88
N SER A 89 -19.43 9.14 2.21
CA SER A 89 -18.64 9.94 1.26
C SER A 89 -17.31 9.31 0.89
N SER A 90 -16.88 8.26 1.60
CA SER A 90 -15.59 7.62 1.39
C SER A 90 -15.61 6.63 0.23
N THR A 91 -14.43 6.38 -0.33
CA THR A 91 -14.22 5.34 -1.34
C THR A 91 -13.12 4.39 -0.87
N LEU A 92 -13.41 3.10 -0.84
CA LEU A 92 -12.42 2.03 -0.64
C LEU A 92 -12.01 1.49 -2.00
N VAL A 93 -10.72 1.58 -2.31
CA VAL A 93 -10.10 1.01 -3.51
C VAL A 93 -9.39 -0.28 -3.12
N SER A 94 -9.97 -1.42 -3.47
CA SER A 94 -9.36 -2.73 -3.24
C SER A 94 -8.45 -3.08 -4.42
N TYR A 95 -7.13 -3.20 -4.16
CA TYR A 95 -6.12 -3.48 -5.19
C TYR A 95 -5.26 -4.70 -4.90
N GLY A 96 -5.46 -5.36 -3.76
CA GLY A 96 -4.73 -6.55 -3.37
C GLY A 96 -5.56 -7.54 -2.57
N LEU A 97 -4.98 -8.71 -2.29
CA LEU A 97 -5.61 -9.80 -1.57
C LEU A 97 -4.62 -10.52 -0.66
N LEU A 98 -3.86 -9.76 0.14
CA LEU A 98 -2.79 -10.31 0.98
C LEU A 98 -3.29 -11.26 2.07
N SER A 99 -4.55 -11.15 2.49
CA SER A 99 -5.18 -12.11 3.42
C SER A 99 -5.58 -13.43 2.74
N GLY A 100 -5.57 -13.49 1.40
CA GLY A 100 -6.13 -14.61 0.64
C GLY A 100 -7.67 -14.64 0.64
N LYS A 101 -8.33 -13.71 1.35
CA LYS A 101 -9.79 -13.67 1.48
C LYS A 101 -10.33 -12.40 0.80
N PRO A 102 -11.33 -12.53 -0.09
CA PRO A 102 -11.97 -11.37 -0.68
C PRO A 102 -12.75 -10.58 0.37
N LEU A 103 -13.07 -9.36 0.01
CA LEU A 103 -14.01 -8.53 0.72
C LEU A 103 -15.40 -9.17 0.62
N THR A 104 -16.03 -9.43 1.76
CA THR A 104 -17.34 -10.13 1.83
C THR A 104 -18.48 -9.18 2.14
N GLN A 105 -18.19 -8.06 2.80
CA GLN A 105 -19.20 -7.12 3.23
C GLN A 105 -19.67 -6.23 2.10
N THR A 106 -20.96 -6.30 1.79
CA THR A 106 -21.63 -5.42 0.82
C THR A 106 -22.49 -4.35 1.50
N ARG A 107 -22.50 -4.31 2.82
CA ARG A 107 -23.40 -3.48 3.64
C ARG A 107 -22.73 -2.24 4.22
N GLY A 108 -21.64 -1.75 3.65
CA GLY A 108 -21.07 -0.44 4.02
C GLY A 108 -21.78 0.69 3.29
N SER A 109 -21.76 1.89 3.86
CA SER A 109 -22.25 3.10 3.19
C SER A 109 -21.22 3.66 2.19
N ALA A 110 -19.94 3.35 2.37
CA ALA A 110 -18.85 3.78 1.50
C ALA A 110 -18.87 3.08 0.14
N SER A 111 -18.41 3.77 -0.91
CA SER A 111 -18.27 3.18 -2.23
C SER A 111 -17.07 2.25 -2.30
N VAL A 112 -17.19 1.12 -3.02
CA VAL A 112 -16.10 0.18 -3.24
C VAL A 112 -15.71 0.18 -4.71
N ARG A 113 -14.41 0.35 -4.98
CA ARG A 113 -13.83 0.20 -6.32
C ARG A 113 -12.79 -0.90 -6.31
N LYS A 114 -12.84 -1.79 -7.28
CA LYS A 114 -11.77 -2.77 -7.51
C LYS A 114 -10.78 -2.18 -8.52
N PHE A 115 -9.51 -2.35 -8.25
CA PHE A 115 -8.43 -1.99 -9.17
C PHE A 115 -7.61 -3.23 -9.49
N HIS A 116 -7.67 -3.66 -10.74
CA HIS A 116 -6.86 -4.75 -11.28
C HIS A 116 -6.05 -4.23 -12.46
N LEU A 117 -4.73 -4.20 -12.31
CA LEU A 117 -3.85 -3.74 -13.38
C LEU A 117 -4.07 -4.53 -14.69
N ARG A 118 -4.30 -5.84 -14.60
CA ARG A 118 -4.57 -6.70 -15.78
C ARG A 118 -5.82 -6.30 -16.56
N GLU A 119 -6.81 -5.70 -15.91
CA GLU A 119 -8.03 -5.23 -16.58
C GLU A 119 -7.81 -3.88 -17.25
N ALA A 120 -6.93 -3.05 -16.69
CA ALA A 120 -6.59 -1.74 -17.23
C ALA A 120 -5.62 -1.83 -18.43
N LEU A 121 -4.68 -2.80 -18.42
CA LEU A 121 -3.65 -2.93 -19.46
C LEU A 121 -4.18 -3.00 -20.89
N PRO A 122 -5.20 -3.83 -21.23
CA PRO A 122 -5.70 -3.94 -22.59
C PRO A 122 -6.36 -2.67 -23.12
N THR A 123 -6.74 -1.75 -22.23
CA THR A 123 -7.43 -0.49 -22.62
C THR A 123 -6.47 0.67 -22.84
N LEU A 124 -5.18 0.50 -22.50
CA LEU A 124 -4.17 1.54 -22.65
C LEU A 124 -3.56 1.49 -24.06
N SER A 125 -3.53 2.64 -24.74
CA SER A 125 -2.71 2.79 -25.94
C SER A 125 -1.21 2.75 -25.58
N VAL A 126 -0.36 2.47 -26.56
CA VAL A 126 1.10 2.49 -26.39
C VAL A 126 1.58 3.84 -25.84
N ASP A 127 1.06 4.95 -26.39
CA ASP A 127 1.42 6.28 -25.95
C ASP A 127 0.98 6.55 -24.49
N ALA A 128 -0.22 6.15 -24.11
CA ALA A 128 -0.70 6.27 -22.74
C ALA A 128 0.15 5.44 -21.77
N TRP A 129 0.58 4.26 -22.18
CA TRP A 129 1.48 3.41 -21.42
C TRP A 129 2.85 4.06 -21.22
N GLN A 130 3.47 4.57 -22.29
CA GLN A 130 4.75 5.27 -22.23
C GLN A 130 4.67 6.54 -21.36
N ALA A 131 3.59 7.31 -21.50
CA ALA A 131 3.35 8.48 -20.66
C ALA A 131 3.22 8.12 -19.17
N ALA A 132 2.51 7.02 -18.85
CA ALA A 132 2.40 6.52 -17.47
C ALA A 132 3.77 6.13 -16.89
N PHE A 133 4.62 5.41 -17.64
CA PHE A 133 5.96 5.08 -17.19
C PHE A 133 6.85 6.32 -17.01
N THR A 134 6.78 7.28 -17.91
CA THR A 134 7.51 8.55 -17.77
C THR A 134 7.10 9.28 -16.49
N ALA A 135 5.81 9.32 -16.18
CA ALA A 135 5.31 9.92 -14.94
C ALA A 135 5.80 9.15 -13.70
N ILE A 136 5.78 7.82 -13.73
CA ILE A 136 6.28 6.96 -12.64
C ILE A 136 7.77 7.20 -12.40
N TRP A 137 8.60 7.22 -13.44
CA TRP A 137 10.04 7.49 -13.31
C TRP A 137 10.32 8.87 -12.71
N ARG A 138 9.58 9.88 -13.12
CA ARG A 138 9.69 11.22 -12.53
C ARG A 138 9.35 11.23 -11.04
N GLN A 139 8.34 10.49 -10.62
CA GLN A 139 8.00 10.38 -9.21
C GLN A 139 9.05 9.59 -8.43
N LEU A 140 9.54 8.46 -8.97
CA LEU A 140 10.56 7.65 -8.32
C LEU A 140 11.85 8.42 -8.06
N SER A 141 12.25 9.35 -8.94
CA SER A 141 13.48 10.16 -8.75
C SER A 141 13.44 11.06 -7.50
N THR A 142 12.27 11.33 -6.95
CA THR A 142 12.08 12.17 -5.75
C THR A 142 11.54 11.40 -4.55
N THR A 143 11.37 10.08 -4.69
CA THR A 143 10.80 9.22 -3.66
C THR A 143 11.92 8.51 -2.90
N ALA A 144 11.78 8.39 -1.59
CA ALA A 144 12.71 7.59 -0.80
C ALA A 144 12.62 6.11 -1.23
N GLU A 145 13.77 5.53 -1.52
CA GLU A 145 13.85 4.15 -2.00
C GLU A 145 13.32 3.16 -0.94
N PRO A 146 12.56 2.15 -1.35
CA PRO A 146 12.24 1.04 -0.47
C PRO A 146 13.52 0.35 -0.01
N ALA A 147 13.61 -0.04 1.26
CA ALA A 147 14.73 -0.83 1.72
C ALA A 147 14.87 -2.12 0.86
N ALA A 148 16.10 -2.47 0.55
CA ALA A 148 16.42 -3.69 -0.15
C ALA A 148 17.53 -4.45 0.59
N GLN A 149 17.43 -5.77 0.60
CA GLN A 149 18.49 -6.67 1.01
C GLN A 149 19.03 -7.35 -0.24
N VAL A 150 20.32 -7.17 -0.51
CA VAL A 150 20.98 -7.79 -1.66
C VAL A 150 21.61 -9.09 -1.20
N ILE A 151 21.28 -10.19 -1.87
CA ILE A 151 21.83 -11.52 -1.61
C ILE A 151 22.50 -12.03 -2.90
N LYS A 152 23.67 -12.62 -2.78
CA LYS A 152 24.38 -13.16 -3.94
C LYS A 152 23.59 -14.29 -4.57
N LEU A 153 23.68 -14.42 -5.90
CA LEU A 153 22.95 -15.46 -6.63
C LEU A 153 23.27 -16.87 -6.11
N ARG A 154 24.52 -17.16 -5.73
CA ARG A 154 24.92 -18.45 -5.18
C ARG A 154 24.14 -18.83 -3.90
N ASP A 155 23.65 -17.84 -3.15
CA ASP A 155 22.92 -17.99 -1.89
C ASP A 155 21.39 -17.83 -2.11
N TRP A 156 20.90 -18.15 -3.31
CA TRP A 156 19.50 -17.96 -3.73
C TRP A 156 18.48 -18.64 -2.80
N HIS A 157 18.85 -19.75 -2.17
CA HIS A 157 17.98 -20.43 -1.20
C HIS A 157 17.68 -19.53 0.01
N GLU A 158 18.70 -18.79 0.50
CA GLU A 158 18.51 -17.81 1.58
C GLU A 158 17.61 -16.67 1.12
N ALA A 159 17.76 -16.25 -0.14
CA ALA A 159 16.91 -15.21 -0.72
C ALA A 159 15.43 -15.63 -0.77
N ILE A 160 15.14 -16.87 -1.15
CA ILE A 160 13.79 -17.43 -1.14
C ILE A 160 13.24 -17.51 0.29
N ALA A 161 14.02 -18.01 1.24
CA ALA A 161 13.63 -18.08 2.64
C ALA A 161 13.33 -16.70 3.21
N ALA A 162 14.22 -15.72 2.98
CA ALA A 162 14.03 -14.34 3.40
C ALA A 162 12.79 -13.68 2.73
N ALA A 163 12.57 -13.96 1.43
CA ALA A 163 11.41 -13.44 0.72
C ALA A 163 10.07 -13.98 1.24
N GLY A 164 10.07 -15.21 1.77
CA GLY A 164 8.90 -15.85 2.36
C GLY A 164 8.58 -15.41 3.80
N GLN A 165 9.48 -14.71 4.49
CA GLN A 165 9.26 -14.33 5.88
C GLN A 165 8.17 -13.26 6.03
N PRO A 166 7.16 -13.49 6.89
CA PRO A 166 6.17 -12.48 7.22
C PRO A 166 6.82 -11.27 7.90
N GLY A 167 6.38 -10.07 7.55
CA GLY A 167 6.84 -8.84 8.20
C GLY A 167 8.26 -8.39 7.80
N ARG A 168 8.85 -9.00 6.77
CA ARG A 168 10.16 -8.56 6.26
C ARG A 168 10.18 -7.08 5.90
N SER A 169 11.33 -6.46 6.07
CA SER A 169 11.54 -5.07 5.71
C SER A 169 12.19 -4.98 4.33
N GLY A 170 11.46 -4.47 3.35
CA GLY A 170 11.98 -4.19 2.01
C GLY A 170 11.92 -5.35 1.02
N LYS A 171 12.63 -5.19 -0.08
CA LYS A 171 12.74 -6.14 -1.19
C LYS A 171 13.97 -7.03 -1.02
N ILE A 172 13.86 -8.28 -1.45
CA ILE A 172 15.03 -9.15 -1.62
C ILE A 172 15.45 -9.07 -3.08
N LEU A 173 16.70 -8.73 -3.30
CA LEU A 173 17.32 -8.63 -4.62
C LEU A 173 18.43 -9.65 -4.75
N LEU A 174 18.51 -10.32 -5.89
CA LEU A 174 19.62 -11.22 -6.20
C LEU A 174 20.71 -10.44 -6.95
N ASP A 175 21.94 -10.55 -6.46
CA ASP A 175 23.12 -9.98 -7.12
C ASP A 175 23.73 -11.04 -8.04
N PHE A 176 23.73 -10.73 -9.32
CA PHE A 176 24.31 -11.57 -10.38
C PHE A 176 25.75 -11.18 -10.72
N THR A 177 26.31 -10.11 -10.13
CA THR A 177 27.65 -9.59 -10.52
C THR A 177 28.79 -10.30 -9.85
N ALA A 178 28.53 -11.09 -8.81
CA ALA A 178 29.54 -11.82 -8.07
C ALA A 178 29.36 -13.32 -8.27
N GLY A 179 30.15 -13.88 -9.17
CA GLY A 179 30.41 -15.30 -9.26
C GLY A 179 31.29 -15.80 -8.11
#